data_ca725427cd425c24e50438c5092ca59d
#
_entry.id   ca725427cd425c24e50438c5092ca59d
#
_cell.length_a   1.000
_cell.length_b   1.000
_cell.length_c   1.000
_cell.angle_alpha   90.00
_cell.angle_beta   90.00
_cell.angle_gamma   90.00
#
_symmetry.space_group_name_H-M   'P 1'
#
loop_
_entity.id
_entity.type
_entity.pdbx_description
1 polymer ?
#
loop_
_entity_poly.entity_id
_entity_poly.type
_entity_poly.pdbx_seq_one_letter_code
_entity_poly.pdbx_strand_id
1 'polypeptide(L)'
;HGINYNSDGSVTFVFYEKDENGDRYDWCYLIGEFNDWERKSEYAMKRDEEAGCWWITCSGFDADKEYMFQYMTGDDEARLRLSDPYSEITYSGDDQWISSSTYPDLRSYPSETSGYVSAFQINRAEYDWQVTDFKIEDKNDLIIYELLLRDFTVNGGKEGNLELAMEKLDYLE
;
A
#
# COMPACT_ATOMS: atom_id res chain seq x y z
N HIS A 1 6.35 -9.57 6.25
CA HIS A 1 5.43 -8.46 6.40
C HIS A 1 4.73 -8.19 5.08
N GLY A 2 3.51 -7.69 5.13
CA GLY A 2 2.82 -7.22 3.96
C GLY A 2 2.58 -8.28 2.89
N ILE A 3 2.78 -7.90 1.64
CA ILE A 3 2.52 -8.72 0.46
C ILE A 3 3.80 -9.47 0.07
N ASN A 4 3.71 -10.80 -0.04
CA ASN A 4 4.84 -11.64 -0.43
C ASN A 4 4.47 -12.48 -1.65
N TYR A 5 5.18 -12.28 -2.76
CA TYR A 5 4.98 -13.01 -4.01
C TYR A 5 5.79 -14.31 -3.98
N ASN A 6 5.10 -15.43 -4.15
CA ASN A 6 5.71 -16.75 -4.12
C ASN A 6 6.10 -17.21 -5.55
N SER A 7 7.10 -18.05 -5.65
CA SER A 7 7.61 -18.56 -6.94
C SER A 7 6.59 -19.42 -7.72
N ASP A 8 5.55 -19.90 -7.07
CA ASP A 8 4.46 -20.68 -7.67
C ASP A 8 3.29 -19.80 -8.18
N GLY A 9 3.44 -18.46 -8.10
CA GLY A 9 2.44 -17.50 -8.50
C GLY A 9 1.35 -17.23 -7.46
N SER A 10 1.44 -17.85 -6.27
CA SER A 10 0.59 -17.50 -5.14
C SER A 10 1.10 -16.24 -4.43
N VAL A 11 0.23 -15.60 -3.64
CA VAL A 11 0.54 -14.40 -2.86
C VAL A 11 0.22 -14.65 -1.40
N THR A 12 1.19 -14.41 -0.52
CA THR A 12 1.01 -14.49 0.92
C THR A 12 0.87 -13.09 1.51
N PHE A 13 -0.24 -12.84 2.15
CA PHE A 13 -0.53 -11.60 2.87
C PHE A 13 -0.27 -11.81 4.36
N VAL A 14 0.46 -10.86 4.97
CA VAL A 14 0.83 -10.93 6.39
C VAL A 14 0.49 -9.61 7.06
N PHE A 15 -0.47 -9.64 7.97
CA PHE A 15 -0.92 -8.49 8.75
C PHE A 15 -0.47 -8.63 10.21
N TYR A 16 0.32 -7.67 10.68
CA TYR A 16 0.76 -7.61 12.07
C TYR A 16 -0.26 -6.90 12.94
N GLU A 17 -0.58 -7.54 14.04
CA GLU A 17 -1.57 -7.09 15.02
C GLU A 17 -0.90 -6.42 16.23
N LYS A 18 0.27 -5.89 16.12
CA LYS A 18 0.99 -5.41 17.29
C LYS A 18 0.46 -4.06 17.74
N ASP A 19 -0.43 -4.07 18.74
CA ASP A 19 -0.75 -2.91 19.54
C ASP A 19 0.18 -2.86 20.77
N GLU A 20 0.63 -1.67 21.15
CA GLU A 20 1.42 -1.43 22.37
C GLU A 20 0.64 -1.79 23.65
N ASN A 21 -0.69 -1.77 23.61
CA ASN A 21 -1.59 -2.11 24.69
C ASN A 21 -1.95 -3.60 24.74
N GLY A 22 -1.53 -4.39 23.75
CA GLY A 22 -1.83 -5.81 23.68
C GLY A 22 -3.26 -6.13 23.25
N ASP A 23 -4.01 -5.18 22.72
CA ASP A 23 -5.33 -5.39 22.14
C ASP A 23 -5.18 -6.30 20.93
N ARG A 24 -6.03 -7.30 20.87
CA ARG A 24 -5.97 -8.34 19.86
C ARG A 24 -7.32 -8.48 19.20
N TYR A 25 -7.29 -8.60 17.89
CA TYR A 25 -8.49 -8.92 17.14
C TYR A 25 -8.82 -10.41 17.26
N ASP A 26 -10.11 -10.72 17.31
CA ASP A 26 -10.58 -12.11 17.40
C ASP A 26 -10.54 -12.81 16.05
N TRP A 27 -10.57 -12.05 14.96
CA TRP A 27 -10.58 -12.55 13.60
C TRP A 27 -10.00 -11.54 12.61
N CYS A 28 -9.47 -12.05 11.50
CA CYS A 28 -9.00 -11.26 10.36
C CYS A 28 -9.38 -11.95 9.04
N TYR A 29 -9.82 -11.17 8.07
CA TYR A 29 -10.13 -11.60 6.72
C TYR A 29 -9.42 -10.73 5.70
N LEU A 30 -8.95 -11.34 4.63
CA LEU A 30 -8.55 -10.62 3.44
C LEU A 30 -9.80 -10.33 2.60
N ILE A 31 -10.06 -9.07 2.30
CA ILE A 31 -11.17 -8.64 1.44
C ILE A 31 -10.65 -7.81 0.27
N GLY A 32 -11.32 -7.86 -0.87
CA GLY A 32 -10.89 -7.12 -2.04
C GLY A 32 -11.74 -7.42 -3.28
N GLU A 33 -11.30 -6.96 -4.42
CA GLU A 33 -11.97 -7.16 -5.71
C GLU A 33 -12.16 -8.64 -6.08
N PHE A 34 -11.32 -9.53 -5.56
CA PHE A 34 -11.37 -10.97 -5.82
C PHE A 34 -12.45 -11.72 -5.02
N ASN A 35 -13.10 -11.06 -4.07
CA ASN A 35 -14.17 -11.67 -3.26
C ASN A 35 -15.34 -10.71 -3.00
N ASP A 36 -15.53 -9.69 -3.86
CA ASP A 36 -16.59 -8.70 -3.79
C ASP A 36 -16.59 -7.89 -2.48
N TRP A 37 -15.41 -7.70 -1.88
CA TRP A 37 -15.21 -7.00 -0.60
C TRP A 37 -15.95 -7.63 0.58
N GLU A 38 -16.27 -8.93 0.48
CA GLU A 38 -17.03 -9.68 1.48
C GLU A 38 -16.13 -10.62 2.29
N ARG A 39 -16.56 -10.87 3.53
CA ARG A 39 -15.96 -11.94 4.35
C ARG A 39 -16.42 -13.30 3.86
N LYS A 40 -15.58 -13.98 3.11
CA LYS A 40 -15.78 -15.36 2.68
C LYS A 40 -14.84 -16.27 3.47
N SER A 41 -15.31 -17.46 3.85
CA SER A 41 -14.54 -18.39 4.71
C SER A 41 -13.17 -18.77 4.15
N GLU A 42 -13.07 -18.87 2.83
CA GLU A 42 -11.83 -19.18 2.12
C GLU A 42 -10.76 -18.06 2.22
N TYR A 43 -11.17 -16.85 2.61
CA TYR A 43 -10.29 -15.71 2.84
C TYR A 43 -10.11 -15.36 4.33
N ALA A 44 -10.52 -16.27 5.23
CA ALA A 44 -10.22 -16.14 6.65
C ALA A 44 -8.72 -16.35 6.88
N MET A 45 -8.06 -15.35 7.48
CA MET A 45 -6.64 -15.40 7.76
C MET A 45 -6.35 -16.30 8.97
N LYS A 46 -5.21 -16.97 8.96
CA LYS A 46 -4.71 -17.78 10.05
C LYS A 46 -3.91 -16.92 11.01
N ARG A 47 -4.03 -17.17 12.28
CA ARG A 47 -3.25 -16.49 13.31
C ARG A 47 -1.98 -17.28 13.62
N ASP A 48 -0.86 -16.55 13.69
CA ASP A 48 0.40 -17.02 14.25
C ASP A 48 0.62 -16.27 15.58
N GLU A 49 0.39 -16.97 16.68
CA GLU A 49 0.48 -16.41 18.04
C GLU A 49 1.92 -16.05 18.41
N GLU A 50 2.90 -16.82 17.92
CA GLU A 50 4.31 -16.60 18.23
C GLU A 50 4.84 -15.36 17.50
N ALA A 51 4.50 -15.23 16.22
CA ALA A 51 4.88 -14.09 15.40
C ALA A 51 4.01 -12.84 15.69
N GLY A 52 2.83 -13.00 16.30
CA GLY A 52 1.87 -11.92 16.53
C GLY A 52 1.29 -11.36 15.23
N CYS A 53 0.95 -12.22 14.29
CA CYS A 53 0.43 -11.82 13.00
C CYS A 53 -0.70 -12.71 12.50
N TRP A 54 -1.43 -12.19 11.53
CA TRP A 54 -2.39 -12.90 10.71
C TRP A 54 -1.82 -13.11 9.32
N TRP A 55 -2.05 -14.27 8.72
CA TRP A 55 -1.56 -14.56 7.39
C TRP A 55 -2.50 -15.43 6.58
N ILE A 56 -2.43 -15.30 5.27
CA ILE A 56 -3.12 -16.15 4.30
C ILE A 56 -2.32 -16.21 3.00
N THR A 57 -2.29 -17.38 2.37
CA THR A 57 -1.76 -17.53 1.02
C THR A 57 -2.93 -17.78 0.06
N CYS A 58 -3.03 -16.95 -0.95
CA CYS A 58 -4.05 -17.04 -1.99
C CYS A 58 -3.40 -17.28 -3.35
N SER A 59 -4.11 -18.01 -4.22
CA SER A 59 -3.68 -18.33 -5.59
C SER A 59 -4.81 -18.04 -6.59
N GLY A 60 -4.49 -18.13 -7.88
CA GLY A 60 -5.48 -17.93 -8.95
C GLY A 60 -5.63 -16.46 -9.37
N PHE A 61 -4.73 -15.59 -8.96
CA PHE A 61 -4.65 -14.22 -9.45
C PHE A 61 -4.07 -14.18 -10.87
N ASP A 62 -4.62 -13.31 -11.71
CA ASP A 62 -3.98 -12.91 -12.95
C ASP A 62 -2.75 -12.06 -12.61
N ALA A 63 -1.57 -12.50 -13.05
CA ALA A 63 -0.31 -11.87 -12.67
C ALA A 63 -0.14 -10.45 -13.24
N ASP A 64 -0.79 -10.15 -14.34
CA ASP A 64 -0.70 -8.84 -15.02
C ASP A 64 -1.81 -7.88 -14.57
N LYS A 65 -2.77 -8.37 -13.77
CA LYS A 65 -3.84 -7.53 -13.22
C LYS A 65 -3.48 -6.99 -11.85
N GLU A 66 -3.74 -5.70 -11.64
CA GLU A 66 -3.71 -5.07 -10.32
C GLU A 66 -5.02 -5.37 -9.57
N TYR A 67 -4.90 -5.79 -8.32
CA TYR A 67 -6.01 -6.08 -7.41
C TYR A 67 -5.98 -5.16 -6.20
N MET A 68 -7.11 -4.57 -5.88
CA MET A 68 -7.30 -3.79 -4.67
C MET A 68 -7.79 -4.67 -3.51
N PHE A 69 -7.28 -4.40 -2.30
CA PHE A 69 -7.63 -5.18 -1.12
C PHE A 69 -7.50 -4.39 0.18
N GLN A 70 -8.06 -4.94 1.24
CA GLN A 70 -7.89 -4.51 2.63
C GLN A 70 -7.89 -5.73 3.56
N TYR A 71 -7.42 -5.52 4.76
CA TYR A 71 -7.69 -6.42 5.89
C TYR A 71 -8.97 -5.98 6.58
N MET A 72 -9.91 -6.89 6.77
CA MET A 72 -11.06 -6.66 7.64
C MET A 72 -10.84 -7.44 8.93
N THR A 73 -10.81 -6.74 10.04
CA THR A 73 -10.54 -7.32 11.35
C THR A 73 -11.48 -6.74 12.40
N GLY A 74 -11.54 -7.35 13.57
CA GLY A 74 -12.39 -6.86 14.65
C GLY A 74 -12.58 -7.87 15.75
N ASP A 75 -13.52 -7.55 16.60
CA ASP A 75 -14.03 -8.34 17.69
C ASP A 75 -15.58 -8.45 17.58
N ASP A 76 -16.25 -8.81 18.68
CA ASP A 76 -17.71 -8.92 18.73
C ASP A 76 -18.42 -7.55 18.60
N GLU A 77 -17.75 -6.46 18.95
CA GLU A 77 -18.36 -5.13 19.03
C GLU A 77 -18.00 -4.23 17.83
N ALA A 78 -16.79 -4.35 17.32
CA ALA A 78 -16.26 -3.45 16.29
C ALA A 78 -15.68 -4.19 15.08
N ARG A 79 -15.79 -3.55 13.92
CA ARG A 79 -15.19 -4.00 12.66
C ARG A 79 -14.36 -2.89 12.07
N LEU A 80 -13.14 -3.21 11.70
CA LEU A 80 -12.19 -2.28 11.08
C LEU A 80 -11.83 -2.76 9.67
N ARG A 81 -11.64 -1.81 8.76
CA ARG A 81 -11.04 -2.02 7.45
C ARG A 81 -9.72 -1.30 7.42
N LEU A 82 -8.65 -2.01 7.15
CA LEU A 82 -7.29 -1.50 7.24
C LEU A 82 -6.55 -1.77 5.93
N SER A 83 -5.87 -0.75 5.43
CA SER A 83 -4.88 -0.94 4.36
C SER A 83 -3.63 -1.61 4.90
N ASP A 84 -2.87 -2.23 4.02
CA ASP A 84 -1.56 -2.79 4.37
C ASP A 84 -0.54 -1.67 4.55
N PRO A 85 0.11 -1.54 5.71
CA PRO A 85 1.11 -0.49 5.95
C PRO A 85 2.39 -0.66 5.11
N TYR A 86 2.60 -1.83 4.52
CA TYR A 86 3.73 -2.12 3.62
C TYR A 86 3.34 -2.08 2.14
N SER A 87 2.12 -1.63 1.83
CA SER A 87 1.66 -1.53 0.45
C SER A 87 2.41 -0.44 -0.32
N GLU A 88 2.87 -0.78 -1.52
CA GLU A 88 3.50 0.17 -2.43
C GLU A 88 2.49 0.99 -3.24
N ILE A 89 1.25 0.52 -3.31
CA ILE A 89 0.15 1.18 -4.01
C ILE A 89 -1.01 1.34 -3.03
N THR A 90 -1.47 2.57 -2.87
CA THR A 90 -2.58 2.91 -1.99
C THR A 90 -3.55 3.83 -2.71
N TYR A 91 -4.84 3.54 -2.58
CA TYR A 91 -5.94 4.35 -3.09
C TYR A 91 -6.73 4.98 -1.95
N SER A 92 -7.25 6.16 -2.20
CA SER A 92 -8.11 6.93 -1.30
C SER A 92 -9.39 7.38 -2.00
N GLY A 93 -10.46 7.58 -1.25
CA GLY A 93 -11.67 8.20 -1.78
C GLY A 93 -11.46 9.61 -2.32
N ASP A 94 -10.39 10.28 -1.88
CA ASP A 94 -10.02 11.62 -2.35
C ASP A 94 -9.30 11.61 -3.71
N ASP A 95 -8.87 10.45 -4.21
CA ASP A 95 -8.19 10.30 -5.50
C ASP A 95 -9.06 10.75 -6.67
N GLN A 96 -10.38 10.78 -6.50
CA GLN A 96 -11.32 11.33 -7.48
C GLN A 96 -11.04 12.79 -7.86
N TRP A 97 -10.31 13.52 -7.03
CA TRP A 97 -9.92 14.91 -7.27
C TRP A 97 -8.57 15.04 -8.01
N ILE A 98 -7.86 13.93 -8.22
CA ILE A 98 -6.62 13.93 -8.98
C ILE A 98 -6.96 14.03 -10.46
N SER A 99 -6.38 15.05 -11.11
CA SER A 99 -6.58 15.28 -12.54
C SER A 99 -5.99 14.15 -13.39
N SER A 100 -6.67 13.76 -14.46
CA SER A 100 -6.13 12.83 -15.44
C SER A 100 -4.88 13.35 -16.17
N SER A 101 -4.60 14.65 -16.11
CA SER A 101 -3.33 15.20 -16.58
C SER A 101 -2.18 14.95 -15.61
N THR A 102 -2.49 14.74 -14.32
CA THR A 102 -1.51 14.41 -13.27
C THR A 102 -1.28 12.90 -13.22
N TYR A 103 -2.36 12.12 -13.28
CA TYR A 103 -2.29 10.66 -13.29
C TYR A 103 -3.31 10.08 -14.30
N PRO A 104 -2.89 9.83 -15.54
CA PRO A 104 -3.82 9.45 -16.64
C PRO A 104 -4.56 8.13 -16.41
N ASP A 105 -3.91 7.16 -15.80
CA ASP A 105 -4.41 5.78 -15.66
C ASP A 105 -4.82 5.44 -14.22
N LEU A 106 -5.10 6.47 -13.39
CA LEU A 106 -5.55 6.25 -12.03
C LEU A 106 -6.88 5.50 -12.02
N ARG A 107 -6.89 4.33 -11.39
CA ARG A 107 -8.10 3.52 -11.23
C ARG A 107 -9.08 4.19 -10.28
N SER A 108 -10.37 4.00 -10.55
CA SER A 108 -11.42 4.50 -9.66
C SER A 108 -11.37 3.80 -8.31
N TYR A 109 -11.59 4.58 -7.25
CA TYR A 109 -11.75 4.05 -5.92
C TYR A 109 -13.02 3.17 -5.82
N PRO A 110 -12.95 1.97 -5.17
CA PRO A 110 -14.09 1.05 -5.09
C PRO A 110 -15.24 1.64 -4.26
N SER A 111 -16.46 1.50 -4.75
CA SER A 111 -17.67 1.95 -4.04
C SER A 111 -18.06 1.05 -2.86
N GLU A 112 -17.56 -0.18 -2.83
CA GLU A 112 -17.91 -1.23 -1.87
C GLU A 112 -17.15 -1.14 -0.55
N THR A 113 -16.21 -0.19 -0.47
CA THR A 113 -15.35 -0.05 0.70
C THR A 113 -15.17 1.40 1.15
N SER A 114 -14.38 1.60 2.18
CA SER A 114 -14.05 2.91 2.75
C SER A 114 -12.63 2.91 3.34
N GLY A 115 -12.08 4.10 3.58
CA GLY A 115 -10.72 4.27 4.09
C GLY A 115 -9.65 4.12 3.00
N TYR A 116 -8.42 3.91 3.38
CA TYR A 116 -7.35 3.62 2.43
C TYR A 116 -7.41 2.18 1.95
N VAL A 117 -7.14 1.97 0.67
CA VAL A 117 -7.17 0.67 0.01
C VAL A 117 -5.79 0.37 -0.56
N SER A 118 -5.25 -0.78 -0.22
CA SER A 118 -3.99 -1.27 -0.77
C SER A 118 -4.20 -1.97 -2.11
N ALA A 119 -3.19 -1.97 -2.96
CA ALA A 119 -3.21 -2.76 -4.18
C ALA A 119 -1.91 -3.54 -4.41
N PHE A 120 -2.01 -4.61 -5.20
CA PHE A 120 -0.88 -5.43 -5.60
C PHE A 120 -1.03 -5.92 -7.03
N GLN A 121 0.10 -6.20 -7.67
CA GLN A 121 0.19 -6.83 -8.99
C GLN A 121 1.43 -7.73 -9.01
N ILE A 122 1.28 -8.99 -9.39
CA ILE A 122 2.37 -9.98 -9.31
C ILE A 122 3.50 -9.63 -10.29
N ASN A 123 3.18 -9.31 -11.53
CA ASN A 123 4.15 -8.95 -12.58
C ASN A 123 4.37 -7.43 -12.68
N ARG A 124 4.23 -6.68 -11.59
CA ARG A 124 4.53 -5.26 -11.62
C ARG A 124 6.00 -5.05 -11.97
N ALA A 125 6.25 -4.22 -12.98
CA ALA A 125 7.62 -3.88 -13.36
C ALA A 125 8.31 -3.13 -12.20
N GLU A 126 9.48 -3.62 -11.83
CA GLU A 126 10.34 -2.91 -10.88
C GLU A 126 10.89 -1.63 -11.52
N TYR A 127 11.12 -0.62 -10.69
CA TYR A 127 11.77 0.60 -11.15
C TYR A 127 13.25 0.30 -11.47
N ASP A 128 13.69 0.71 -12.66
CA ASP A 128 15.09 0.55 -13.09
C ASP A 128 15.98 1.62 -12.45
N TRP A 129 16.48 1.32 -11.26
CA TRP A 129 17.36 2.21 -10.51
C TRP A 129 18.69 2.39 -11.21
N GLN A 130 19.02 3.62 -11.60
CA GLN A 130 20.29 3.95 -12.26
C GLN A 130 21.45 3.98 -11.27
N VAL A 131 21.19 4.22 -10.00
CA VAL A 131 22.18 4.18 -8.91
C VAL A 131 21.79 3.08 -7.94
N THR A 132 22.56 2.00 -7.90
CA THR A 132 22.26 0.80 -7.10
C THR A 132 23.18 0.60 -5.91
N ASP A 133 24.24 1.41 -5.80
CA ASP A 133 25.28 1.32 -4.78
C ASP A 133 25.27 2.47 -3.76
N PHE A 134 24.24 3.33 -3.82
CA PHE A 134 24.09 4.42 -2.85
C PHE A 134 24.00 3.89 -1.42
N LYS A 135 24.82 4.43 -0.53
CA LYS A 135 24.85 4.11 0.89
C LYS A 135 24.89 5.39 1.71
N ILE A 136 24.06 5.43 2.72
CA ILE A 136 24.17 6.46 3.77
C ILE A 136 25.34 6.07 4.68
N GLU A 137 26.34 6.94 4.81
CA GLU A 137 27.55 6.67 5.62
C GLU A 137 27.20 6.59 7.09
N ASP A 138 26.58 7.62 7.67
CA ASP A 138 26.05 7.62 9.05
C ASP A 138 24.69 8.31 9.09
N LYS A 139 23.70 7.64 9.69
CA LYS A 139 22.35 8.20 9.87
C LYS A 139 22.31 9.45 10.76
N ASN A 140 23.34 9.66 11.58
CA ASN A 140 23.44 10.84 12.43
C ASN A 140 23.90 12.09 11.68
N ASP A 141 24.45 11.92 10.47
CA ASP A 141 24.92 13.02 9.61
C ASP A 141 23.87 13.42 8.57
N LEU A 142 22.67 12.82 8.64
CA LEU A 142 21.58 13.15 7.71
C LEU A 142 21.08 14.58 7.92
N ILE A 143 20.98 15.31 6.81
CA ILE A 143 20.18 16.53 6.71
C ILE A 143 18.86 16.14 6.05
N ILE A 144 17.75 16.31 6.78
CA ILE A 144 16.42 15.93 6.30
C ILE A 144 15.66 17.19 5.90
N TYR A 145 15.24 17.25 4.64
CA TYR A 145 14.39 18.30 4.10
C TYR A 145 13.01 17.75 3.78
N GLU A 146 12.00 18.09 4.58
CA GLU A 146 10.61 17.72 4.33
C GLU A 146 9.95 18.79 3.46
N LEU A 147 9.34 18.39 2.34
CA LEU A 147 8.69 19.30 1.41
C LEU A 147 7.35 18.74 0.93
N LEU A 148 6.43 19.65 0.62
CA LEU A 148 5.20 19.32 -0.07
C LEU A 148 5.40 19.63 -1.56
N LEU A 149 5.44 18.58 -2.39
CA LEU A 149 5.71 18.69 -3.83
C LEU A 149 4.83 19.73 -4.54
N ARG A 150 3.54 19.71 -4.25
CA ARG A 150 2.57 20.65 -4.82
C ARG A 150 3.00 22.11 -4.63
N ASP A 151 3.44 22.46 -3.44
CA ASP A 151 3.77 23.85 -3.09
C ASP A 151 5.22 24.20 -3.47
N PHE A 152 6.12 23.23 -3.35
CA PHE A 152 7.55 23.41 -3.64
C PHE A 152 7.84 23.65 -5.12
N THR A 153 7.07 23.00 -5.99
CA THR A 153 7.31 23.04 -7.43
C THR A 153 6.18 23.72 -8.23
N VAL A 154 5.22 24.36 -7.55
CA VAL A 154 4.17 25.11 -8.23
C VAL A 154 4.79 26.22 -9.10
N ASN A 155 4.45 26.23 -10.39
CA ASN A 155 4.92 27.25 -11.31
C ASN A 155 3.82 27.63 -12.31
N GLY A 156 3.35 28.87 -12.21
CA GLY A 156 2.40 29.43 -13.18
C GLY A 156 1.06 28.70 -13.29
N GLY A 157 0.56 28.12 -12.20
CA GLY A 157 -0.73 27.41 -12.14
C GLY A 157 -0.66 25.94 -12.56
N LYS A 158 0.53 25.37 -12.72
CA LYS A 158 0.72 23.91 -12.84
C LYS A 158 0.91 23.32 -11.44
N GLU A 159 0.25 22.21 -11.20
CA GLU A 159 0.45 21.45 -9.97
C GLU A 159 1.89 20.92 -9.91
N GLY A 160 2.49 20.95 -8.72
CA GLY A 160 3.83 20.43 -8.49
C GLY A 160 3.87 18.91 -8.62
N ASN A 161 4.95 18.41 -9.20
CA ASN A 161 5.19 16.99 -9.38
C ASN A 161 6.67 16.63 -9.18
N LEU A 162 7.01 15.35 -9.22
CA LEU A 162 8.38 14.87 -9.04
C LEU A 162 9.34 15.35 -10.11
N GLU A 163 8.91 15.46 -11.37
CA GLU A 163 9.76 15.94 -12.47
C GLU A 163 10.22 17.37 -12.23
N LEU A 164 9.31 18.24 -11.80
CA LEU A 164 9.65 19.62 -11.44
C LEU A 164 10.51 19.69 -10.16
N ALA A 165 10.36 18.74 -9.23
CA ALA A 165 11.24 18.65 -8.06
C ALA A 165 12.66 18.24 -8.45
N MET A 166 12.81 17.34 -9.43
CA MET A 166 14.12 16.96 -9.97
C MET A 166 14.89 18.15 -10.55
N GLU A 167 14.21 19.12 -11.17
CA GLU A 167 14.82 20.35 -11.66
C GLU A 167 15.41 21.25 -10.55
N LYS A 168 15.06 20.97 -9.29
CA LYS A 168 15.48 21.74 -8.10
C LYS A 168 16.45 20.96 -7.20
N LEU A 169 16.96 19.82 -7.63
CA LEU A 169 17.90 19.03 -6.83
C LEU A 169 19.16 19.81 -6.49
N ASP A 170 19.72 20.58 -7.44
CA ASP A 170 20.90 21.44 -7.20
C ASP A 170 20.65 22.50 -6.10
N TYR A 171 19.40 22.87 -5.85
CA TYR A 171 19.05 23.76 -4.75
C TYR A 171 18.99 23.02 -3.40
N LEU A 172 18.69 21.74 -3.42
CA LEU A 172 18.56 20.90 -2.22
C LEU A 172 19.90 20.30 -1.78
N GLU A 173 20.90 20.24 -2.67
CA GLU A 173 22.25 19.79 -2.39
C GLU A 173 23.05 20.86 -1.61
#